data_b1cbd177909c8e6db7d05893516ea8cd
#
_entry.id   b1cbd177909c8e6db7d05893516ea8cd
#
_cell.length_a   1.000
_cell.length_b   1.000
_cell.length_c   1.000
_cell.angle_alpha   90.00
_cell.angle_beta   90.00
_cell.angle_gamma   90.00
#
_symmetry.space_group_name_H-M   'P 1'
#
loop_
_entity.id
_entity.type
_entity.pdbx_description
1 polymer ?
#
loop_
_entity_poly.entity_id
_entity_poly.type
_entity_poly.pdbx_seq_one_letter_code
_entity_poly.pdbx_strand_id
1 'polypeptide(L)'
;SLVGSEMCIRDSRHISLSTSGVVSGIKKLKEYNLPITLSISLHAPSDDIRSSVMPVNKRWSIDELLAACKEYQAVTTRRISFEYALIDGVNNSDACADMLAKKLRGIMCHVNLIPANPVKENSFKKPDRNKILRFKERLAANGVNATVRRTLGADIDASCGQLRKRVKEGESIADIQ
;
A
#
# COMPACT_ATOMS: atom_id res chain seq x y z
N SER A 1 -28.72 -19.69 18.18
CA SER A 1 -27.30 -19.23 18.23
C SER A 1 -26.56 -19.20 16.89
N LEU A 2 -27.25 -19.22 15.74
CA LEU A 2 -26.64 -19.16 14.41
C LEU A 2 -26.53 -17.72 13.84
N VAL A 3 -27.14 -16.75 14.49
CA VAL A 3 -27.18 -15.35 14.02
C VAL A 3 -25.81 -14.66 14.15
N GLY A 4 -24.98 -15.06 15.10
CA GLY A 4 -23.67 -14.44 15.32
C GLY A 4 -22.60 -14.81 14.27
N SER A 5 -22.66 -16.01 13.68
CA SER A 5 -21.64 -16.44 12.70
C SER A 5 -21.86 -15.85 11.31
N GLU A 6 -23.11 -15.67 10.89
CA GLU A 6 -23.41 -15.03 9.59
C GLU A 6 -23.13 -13.53 9.58
N MET A 7 -23.35 -12.83 10.70
CA MET A 7 -22.98 -11.43 10.83
C MET A 7 -21.47 -11.23 10.79
N CYS A 8 -20.69 -12.06 11.45
CA CYS A 8 -19.22 -12.02 11.37
C CYS A 8 -18.68 -12.27 9.97
N ILE A 9 -19.29 -13.18 9.19
CA ILE A 9 -18.86 -13.49 7.81
C ILE A 9 -19.20 -12.32 6.86
N ARG A 10 -20.33 -11.65 7.03
CA ARG A 10 -20.69 -10.45 6.24
C ARG A 10 -19.78 -9.29 6.56
N ASP A 11 -19.48 -9.04 7.82
CA ASP A 11 -18.61 -7.95 8.25
C ASP A 11 -17.16 -8.15 7.82
N SER A 12 -16.65 -9.39 7.82
CA SER A 12 -15.27 -9.68 7.41
C SER A 12 -14.98 -9.34 5.94
N ARG A 13 -15.97 -9.38 5.06
CA ARG A 13 -15.80 -8.98 3.63
C ARG A 13 -15.57 -7.49 3.46
N HIS A 14 -15.97 -6.67 4.40
CA HIS A 14 -15.78 -5.22 4.44
C HIS A 14 -14.55 -4.80 5.23
N ILE A 15 -13.87 -5.75 5.89
CA ILE A 15 -12.64 -5.48 6.62
C ILE A 15 -11.46 -5.45 5.65
N SER A 16 -10.66 -4.40 5.74
CA SER A 16 -9.37 -4.30 5.09
C SER A 16 -8.27 -4.25 6.15
N LEU A 17 -7.32 -5.16 6.08
CA LEU A 17 -6.15 -5.19 6.95
C LEU A 17 -4.95 -4.63 6.21
N SER A 18 -4.37 -3.54 6.71
CA SER A 18 -3.16 -2.94 6.15
C SER A 18 -1.93 -3.44 6.88
N THR A 19 -0.89 -3.76 6.11
CA THR A 19 0.41 -4.18 6.65
C THR A 19 1.56 -3.59 5.84
N SER A 20 2.68 -3.33 6.50
CA SER A 20 3.94 -2.95 5.86
C SER A 20 4.63 -4.12 5.12
N GLY A 21 4.05 -5.32 5.16
CA GLY A 21 4.61 -6.50 4.51
C GLY A 21 5.38 -7.42 5.46
N VAL A 22 4.86 -7.60 6.67
CA VAL A 22 5.38 -8.58 7.64
C VAL A 22 4.97 -9.98 7.18
N VAL A 23 5.87 -10.68 6.48
CA VAL A 23 5.61 -11.97 5.83
C VAL A 23 5.11 -13.03 6.82
N SER A 24 5.70 -13.12 8.00
CA SER A 24 5.25 -14.05 9.05
C SER A 24 3.81 -13.78 9.50
N GLY A 25 3.41 -12.52 9.57
CA GLY A 25 2.03 -12.10 9.87
C GLY A 25 1.05 -12.51 8.77
N ILE A 26 1.42 -12.33 7.51
CA ILE A 26 0.59 -12.74 6.35
C ILE A 26 0.40 -14.27 6.32
N LYS A 27 1.47 -15.03 6.56
CA LYS A 27 1.40 -16.49 6.64
C LYS A 27 0.48 -16.97 7.77
N LYS A 28 0.59 -16.35 8.95
CA LYS A 28 -0.31 -16.65 10.07
C LYS A 28 -1.76 -16.25 9.77
N LEU A 29 -1.98 -15.11 9.12
CA LEU A 29 -3.32 -14.66 8.73
C LEU A 29 -3.99 -15.64 7.75
N LYS A 30 -3.21 -16.25 6.85
CA LYS A 30 -3.68 -17.27 5.92
C LYS A 30 -4.32 -18.46 6.63
N GLU A 31 -3.78 -18.86 7.80
CA GLU A 31 -4.27 -20.00 8.57
C GLU A 31 -5.71 -19.80 9.08
N TYR A 32 -6.10 -18.56 9.33
CA TYR A 32 -7.47 -18.22 9.78
C TYR A 32 -8.50 -18.25 8.65
N ASN A 33 -8.08 -18.31 7.39
CA ASN A 33 -8.94 -18.33 6.21
C ASN A 33 -10.09 -17.30 6.23
N LEU A 34 -9.80 -16.10 6.72
CA LEU A 34 -10.78 -15.03 6.81
C LEU A 34 -10.89 -14.29 5.47
N PRO A 35 -12.11 -14.02 4.95
CA PRO A 35 -12.31 -13.35 3.67
C PRO A 35 -12.11 -11.84 3.75
N ILE A 36 -11.03 -11.40 4.39
CA ILE A 36 -10.67 -9.99 4.52
C ILE A 36 -9.82 -9.51 3.33
N THR A 37 -9.90 -8.22 3.02
CA THR A 37 -9.03 -7.61 2.01
C THR A 37 -7.67 -7.29 2.62
N LEU A 38 -6.61 -7.86 2.05
CA LEU A 38 -5.25 -7.56 2.48
C LEU A 38 -4.71 -6.37 1.69
N SER A 39 -4.27 -5.33 2.40
CA SER A 39 -3.66 -4.13 1.84
C SER A 39 -2.19 -4.07 2.22
N ILE A 40 -1.31 -4.06 1.22
CA ILE A 40 0.14 -4.15 1.39
C ILE A 40 0.80 -2.82 1.05
N SER A 41 1.50 -2.22 1.99
CA SER A 41 2.38 -1.08 1.72
C SER A 41 3.63 -1.56 0.99
N LEU A 42 3.62 -1.49 -0.34
CA LEU A 42 4.73 -1.95 -1.19
C LEU A 42 5.73 -0.83 -1.46
N HIS A 43 5.27 0.30 -1.98
CA HIS A 43 5.96 1.58 -2.20
C HIS A 43 7.20 1.56 -3.10
N ALA A 44 7.61 0.40 -3.62
CA ALA A 44 8.75 0.29 -4.50
C ALA A 44 8.68 -0.96 -5.40
N PRO A 45 9.30 -0.92 -6.59
CA PRO A 45 9.33 -2.07 -7.51
C PRO A 45 10.55 -2.98 -7.30
N SER A 46 11.57 -2.52 -6.54
CA SER A 46 12.81 -3.26 -6.27
C SER A 46 13.19 -3.17 -4.80
N ASP A 47 13.98 -4.14 -4.32
CA ASP A 47 14.41 -4.21 -2.93
C ASP A 47 15.32 -3.04 -2.54
N ASP A 48 16.16 -2.55 -3.47
CA ASP A 48 17.04 -1.39 -3.23
C ASP A 48 16.20 -0.14 -2.92
N ILE A 49 15.21 0.16 -3.78
CA ILE A 49 14.32 1.30 -3.57
C ILE A 49 13.46 1.07 -2.33
N ARG A 50 12.94 -0.14 -2.13
CA ARG A 50 12.09 -0.44 -0.98
C ARG A 50 12.84 -0.30 0.32
N SER A 51 14.08 -0.76 0.39
CA SER A 51 14.90 -0.67 1.60
C SER A 51 15.22 0.77 2.00
N SER A 52 15.27 1.70 1.03
CA SER A 52 15.50 3.12 1.30
C SER A 52 14.27 3.82 1.90
N VAL A 53 13.05 3.33 1.61
CA VAL A 53 11.80 3.96 2.09
C VAL A 53 11.09 3.14 3.15
N MET A 54 11.37 1.83 3.24
CA MET A 54 10.72 0.90 4.17
C MET A 54 11.73 -0.05 4.82
N PRO A 55 12.14 0.21 6.07
CA PRO A 55 13.14 -0.63 6.78
C PRO A 55 12.75 -2.11 6.91
N VAL A 56 11.46 -2.44 6.88
CA VAL A 56 10.96 -3.82 6.94
C VAL A 56 11.49 -4.70 5.79
N ASN A 57 11.87 -4.09 4.67
CA ASN A 57 12.44 -4.78 3.51
C ASN A 57 13.78 -5.44 3.81
N LYS A 58 14.53 -4.94 4.80
CA LYS A 58 15.78 -5.57 5.24
C LYS A 58 15.57 -6.97 5.83
N ARG A 59 14.38 -7.26 6.31
CA ARG A 59 14.01 -8.56 6.89
C ARG A 59 13.29 -9.46 5.90
N TRP A 60 12.47 -8.90 5.02
CA TRP A 60 11.69 -9.64 4.03
C TRP A 60 11.74 -8.92 2.68
N SER A 61 12.31 -9.59 1.69
CA SER A 61 12.40 -9.09 0.32
C SER A 61 11.01 -8.95 -0.32
N ILE A 62 10.94 -8.21 -1.41
CA ILE A 62 9.70 -8.11 -2.21
C ILE A 62 9.27 -9.48 -2.71
N ASP A 63 10.19 -10.33 -3.13
CA ASP A 63 9.85 -11.65 -3.67
C ASP A 63 9.26 -12.57 -2.59
N GLU A 64 9.80 -12.57 -1.38
CA GLU A 64 9.22 -13.29 -0.23
C GLU A 64 7.82 -12.75 0.13
N LEU A 65 7.67 -11.44 0.11
CA LEU A 65 6.38 -10.79 0.37
C LEU A 65 5.33 -11.18 -0.68
N LEU A 66 5.68 -11.11 -1.97
CA LEU A 66 4.76 -11.47 -3.06
C LEU A 66 4.45 -12.97 -3.07
N ALA A 67 5.39 -13.83 -2.70
CA ALA A 67 5.13 -15.25 -2.50
C ALA A 67 4.09 -15.49 -1.40
N ALA A 68 4.23 -14.85 -0.24
CA ALA A 68 3.25 -14.94 0.83
C ALA A 68 1.87 -14.37 0.42
N CYS A 69 1.85 -13.31 -0.39
CA CYS A 69 0.62 -12.77 -0.97
C CYS A 69 -0.09 -13.76 -1.89
N LYS A 70 0.65 -14.46 -2.75
CA LYS A 70 0.10 -15.51 -3.63
C LYS A 70 -0.48 -16.67 -2.82
N GLU A 71 0.23 -17.12 -1.79
CA GLU A 71 -0.25 -18.16 -0.89
C GLU A 71 -1.54 -17.74 -0.16
N TYR A 72 -1.59 -16.51 0.34
CA TYR A 72 -2.79 -15.94 0.98
C TYR A 72 -3.97 -15.90 0.01
N GLN A 73 -3.72 -15.44 -1.22
CA GLN A 73 -4.75 -15.35 -2.25
C GLN A 73 -5.28 -16.73 -2.68
N ALA A 74 -4.42 -17.73 -2.76
CA ALA A 74 -4.82 -19.10 -3.11
C ALA A 74 -5.81 -19.70 -2.11
N VAL A 75 -5.71 -19.33 -0.84
CA VAL A 75 -6.62 -19.81 0.23
C VAL A 75 -7.88 -18.94 0.31
N THR A 76 -7.73 -17.62 0.33
CA THR A 76 -8.86 -16.71 0.60
C THR A 76 -9.63 -16.30 -0.64
N THR A 77 -9.09 -16.53 -1.84
CA THR A 77 -9.62 -16.08 -3.14
C THR A 77 -9.87 -14.56 -3.22
N ARG A 78 -9.29 -13.79 -2.30
CA ARG A 78 -9.49 -12.34 -2.20
C ARG A 78 -8.43 -11.59 -2.99
N ARG A 79 -8.87 -10.51 -3.65
CA ARG A 79 -7.96 -9.58 -4.32
C ARG A 79 -7.10 -8.85 -3.29
N ILE A 80 -5.81 -8.70 -3.59
CA ILE A 80 -4.87 -7.95 -2.77
C ILE A 80 -4.79 -6.51 -3.26
N SER A 81 -4.75 -5.56 -2.34
CA SER A 81 -4.50 -4.15 -2.62
C SER A 81 -3.04 -3.82 -2.31
N PHE A 82 -2.33 -3.23 -3.28
CA PHE A 82 -0.98 -2.72 -3.07
C PHE A 82 -1.01 -1.20 -3.00
N GLU A 83 -0.55 -0.65 -1.89
CA GLU A 83 -0.36 0.78 -1.70
C GLU A 83 1.02 1.18 -2.23
N TYR A 84 1.06 2.17 -3.10
CA TYR A 84 2.28 2.64 -3.74
C TYR A 84 2.38 4.16 -3.66
N ALA A 85 3.20 4.65 -2.72
CA ALA A 85 3.51 6.07 -2.61
C ALA A 85 4.43 6.48 -3.76
N LEU A 86 3.95 7.38 -4.61
CA LEU A 86 4.73 7.94 -5.72
C LEU A 86 5.59 9.10 -5.21
N ILE A 87 6.90 8.94 -5.29
CA ILE A 87 7.92 9.91 -4.87
C ILE A 87 8.70 10.34 -6.10
N ASP A 88 8.73 11.65 -6.36
CA ASP A 88 9.40 12.18 -7.55
C ASP A 88 10.90 11.91 -7.54
N GLY A 89 11.41 11.39 -8.66
CA GLY A 89 12.82 11.05 -8.83
C GLY A 89 13.29 9.80 -8.07
N VAL A 90 12.40 9.09 -7.35
CA VAL A 90 12.76 7.89 -6.59
C VAL A 90 12.14 6.63 -7.19
N ASN A 91 10.82 6.59 -7.33
CA ASN A 91 10.09 5.37 -7.71
C ASN A 91 9.01 5.59 -8.77
N ASN A 92 9.00 6.74 -9.44
CA ASN A 92 7.93 7.16 -10.36
C ASN A 92 8.34 7.14 -11.85
N SER A 93 9.48 6.51 -12.20
CA SER A 93 9.92 6.36 -13.58
C SER A 93 9.13 5.29 -14.35
N ASP A 94 9.16 5.34 -15.68
CA ASP A 94 8.58 4.31 -16.54
C ASP A 94 9.17 2.92 -16.25
N ALA A 95 10.48 2.85 -16.03
CA ALA A 95 11.15 1.61 -15.65
C ALA A 95 10.63 1.05 -14.32
N CYS A 96 10.32 1.92 -13.34
CA CYS A 96 9.70 1.51 -12.09
C CYS A 96 8.29 0.92 -12.32
N ALA A 97 7.50 1.51 -13.22
CA ALA A 97 6.17 0.99 -13.55
C ALA A 97 6.26 -0.39 -14.21
N ASP A 98 7.19 -0.57 -15.16
CA ASP A 98 7.41 -1.84 -15.84
C ASP A 98 7.89 -2.93 -14.88
N MET A 99 8.84 -2.63 -14.00
CA MET A 99 9.32 -3.54 -12.96
C MET A 99 8.19 -3.93 -12.00
N LEU A 100 7.39 -2.96 -11.56
CA LEU A 100 6.25 -3.22 -10.68
C LEU A 100 5.23 -4.14 -11.35
N ALA A 101 4.86 -3.85 -12.59
CA ALA A 101 3.93 -4.68 -13.35
C ALA A 101 4.46 -6.11 -13.55
N LYS A 102 5.75 -6.25 -13.84
CA LYS A 102 6.41 -7.56 -13.97
C LYS A 102 6.34 -8.35 -12.65
N LYS A 103 6.63 -7.71 -11.51
CA LYS A 103 6.58 -8.32 -10.18
C LYS A 103 5.17 -8.77 -9.78
N LEU A 104 4.16 -7.98 -10.14
CA LEU A 104 2.75 -8.26 -9.80
C LEU A 104 2.07 -9.26 -10.74
N ARG A 105 2.75 -9.72 -11.78
CA ARG A 105 2.19 -10.67 -12.75
C ARG A 105 1.73 -11.97 -12.06
N GLY A 106 0.51 -12.39 -12.37
CA GLY A 106 -0.09 -13.59 -11.80
C GLY A 106 -0.63 -13.42 -10.38
N ILE A 107 -0.70 -12.20 -9.86
CA ILE A 107 -1.40 -11.87 -8.62
C ILE A 107 -2.67 -11.10 -8.99
N MET A 108 -3.83 -11.57 -8.52
CA MET A 108 -5.07 -10.82 -8.65
C MET A 108 -5.05 -9.62 -7.69
N CYS A 109 -4.66 -8.47 -8.19
CA CYS A 109 -4.40 -7.30 -7.36
C CYS A 109 -4.98 -6.01 -7.94
N HIS A 110 -4.91 -4.98 -7.11
CA HIS A 110 -5.15 -3.60 -7.46
C HIS A 110 -4.06 -2.73 -6.85
N VAL A 111 -3.60 -1.71 -7.56
CA VAL A 111 -2.58 -0.78 -7.05
C VAL A 111 -3.21 0.57 -6.75
N ASN A 112 -3.09 1.03 -5.51
CA ASN A 112 -3.46 2.37 -5.10
C ASN A 112 -2.24 3.28 -5.15
N LEU A 113 -2.20 4.17 -6.13
CA LEU A 113 -1.15 5.17 -6.28
C LEU A 113 -1.45 6.35 -5.37
N ILE A 114 -0.54 6.62 -4.44
CA ILE A 114 -0.65 7.69 -3.45
C ILE A 114 0.43 8.73 -3.76
N PRO A 115 0.08 9.89 -4.34
CA PRO A 115 1.06 10.96 -4.52
C PRO A 115 1.66 11.36 -3.17
N ALA A 116 2.98 11.28 -3.03
CA ALA A 116 3.65 11.65 -1.79
C ALA A 116 3.42 13.12 -1.48
N ASN A 117 3.03 13.45 -0.25
CA ASN A 117 3.02 14.83 0.21
C ASN A 117 4.44 15.25 0.57
N PRO A 118 4.83 16.49 0.29
CA PRO A 118 6.09 17.05 0.77
C PRO A 118 6.11 16.99 2.30
N VAL A 119 7.16 16.38 2.86
CA VAL A 119 7.38 16.38 4.33
C VAL A 119 8.59 17.25 4.58
N LYS A 120 8.49 18.19 5.52
CA LYS A 120 9.57 19.16 5.85
C LYS A 120 10.92 18.50 6.19
N GLU A 121 10.89 17.25 6.63
CA GLU A 121 12.06 16.50 7.09
C GLU A 121 12.72 15.62 6.03
N ASN A 122 11.98 15.28 4.98
CA ASN A 122 12.48 14.46 3.88
C ASN A 122 12.41 15.29 2.60
N SER A 123 13.47 15.27 1.81
CA SER A 123 13.54 15.92 0.49
C SER A 123 12.61 15.27 -0.57
N PHE A 124 11.62 14.51 -0.14
CA PHE A 124 10.65 13.86 -1.03
C PHE A 124 9.74 14.92 -1.67
N LYS A 125 9.74 14.92 -2.99
CA LYS A 125 8.89 15.80 -3.78
C LYS A 125 7.67 15.07 -4.28
N LYS A 126 6.54 15.76 -4.31
CA LYS A 126 5.32 15.29 -4.95
C LYS A 126 5.56 15.22 -6.46
N PRO A 127 5.25 14.10 -7.11
CA PRO A 127 5.35 14.03 -8.56
C PRO A 127 4.31 14.96 -9.23
N ASP A 128 4.67 15.49 -10.40
CA ASP A 128 3.74 16.21 -11.24
C ASP A 128 2.57 15.32 -11.68
N ARG A 129 1.42 15.94 -11.92
CA ARG A 129 0.19 15.24 -12.33
C ARG A 129 0.39 14.39 -13.58
N ASN A 130 1.14 14.89 -14.55
CA ASN A 130 1.42 14.17 -15.79
C ASN A 130 2.25 12.91 -15.55
N LYS A 131 3.25 12.98 -14.65
CA LYS A 131 4.04 11.82 -14.25
C LYS A 131 3.19 10.75 -13.56
N ILE A 132 2.25 11.17 -12.71
CA ILE A 132 1.31 10.25 -12.02
C ILE A 132 0.41 9.54 -13.03
N LEU A 133 -0.17 10.28 -13.98
CA LEU A 133 -1.03 9.71 -15.01
C LEU A 133 -0.26 8.76 -15.92
N ARG A 134 0.92 9.16 -16.39
CA ARG A 134 1.80 8.33 -17.21
C ARG A 134 2.16 7.02 -16.50
N PHE A 135 2.51 7.06 -15.21
CA PHE A 135 2.80 5.87 -14.40
C PHE A 135 1.59 4.94 -14.33
N LYS A 136 0.39 5.50 -14.08
CA LYS A 136 -0.87 4.74 -14.08
C LYS A 136 -1.16 4.09 -15.42
N GLU A 137 -1.04 4.83 -16.52
CA GLU A 137 -1.27 4.34 -17.88
C GLU A 137 -0.28 3.22 -18.24
N ARG A 138 0.98 3.36 -17.82
CA ARG A 138 2.01 2.35 -18.01
C ARG A 138 1.68 1.05 -17.29
N LEU A 139 1.20 1.12 -16.05
CA LEU A 139 0.71 -0.05 -15.31
C LEU A 139 -0.47 -0.71 -16.03
N ALA A 140 -1.44 0.09 -16.48
CA ALA A 140 -2.62 -0.41 -17.20
C ALA A 140 -2.23 -1.10 -18.51
N ALA A 141 -1.30 -0.53 -19.28
CA ALA A 141 -0.76 -1.13 -20.51
C ALA A 141 -0.08 -2.49 -20.26
N ASN A 142 0.45 -2.70 -19.06
CA ASN A 142 1.04 -3.96 -18.61
C ASN A 142 0.03 -4.88 -17.87
N GLY A 143 -1.26 -4.59 -17.93
CA GLY A 143 -2.33 -5.42 -17.35
C GLY A 143 -2.53 -5.27 -15.85
N VAL A 144 -1.97 -4.23 -15.22
CA VAL A 144 -2.14 -3.95 -13.79
C VAL A 144 -3.12 -2.80 -13.59
N ASN A 145 -4.25 -3.09 -12.93
CA ASN A 145 -5.23 -2.07 -12.58
C ASN A 145 -4.71 -1.15 -11.47
N ALA A 146 -4.74 0.16 -11.73
CA ALA A 146 -4.30 1.15 -10.75
C ALA A 146 -5.28 2.32 -10.64
N THR A 147 -5.46 2.83 -9.42
CA THR A 147 -6.19 4.07 -9.15
C THR A 147 -5.27 5.07 -8.46
N VAL A 148 -5.49 6.34 -8.74
CA VAL A 148 -4.80 7.43 -8.03
C VAL A 148 -5.69 7.87 -6.88
N ARG A 149 -5.19 7.80 -5.66
CA ARG A 149 -5.90 8.29 -4.48
C ARG A 149 -6.03 9.80 -4.57
N ARG A 150 -7.26 10.30 -4.44
CA ARG A 150 -7.48 11.74 -4.33
C ARG A 150 -6.86 12.22 -3.01
N THR A 151 -6.03 13.24 -3.09
CA THR A 151 -5.51 13.93 -1.91
C THR A 151 -6.63 14.84 -1.39
N LEU A 152 -7.46 14.35 -0.48
CA LEU A 152 -8.36 15.16 0.30
C LEU A 152 -7.60 15.62 1.54
N GLY A 153 -7.66 16.89 1.89
CA GLY A 153 -7.04 17.42 3.10
C GLY A 153 -5.55 17.76 2.99
N ALA A 154 -5.10 18.18 1.80
CA ALA A 154 -3.75 18.74 1.64
C ALA A 154 -3.52 20.01 2.47
N ASP A 155 -4.59 20.64 2.87
CA ASP A 155 -4.70 21.85 3.67
C ASP A 155 -4.72 21.61 5.18
N ILE A 156 -4.97 20.37 5.64
CA ILE A 156 -5.12 20.01 7.05
C ILE A 156 -4.13 18.94 7.55
N ASP A 157 -2.97 18.79 6.90
CA ASP A 157 -1.90 17.81 7.30
C ASP A 157 -2.42 16.42 7.77
N ALA A 158 -3.51 15.95 7.18
CA ALA A 158 -4.25 14.77 7.60
C ALA A 158 -3.63 13.43 7.16
N SER A 159 -2.32 13.34 7.07
CA SER A 159 -1.61 12.08 6.80
C SER A 159 -1.39 11.29 8.09
N CYS A 160 -1.63 9.97 8.05
CA CYS A 160 -1.56 9.07 9.23
C CYS A 160 -0.26 9.13 10.08
N GLY A 161 0.82 9.73 9.58
CA GLY A 161 2.06 9.91 10.34
C GLY A 161 2.22 11.30 10.95
N GLN A 162 1.62 12.33 10.34
CA GLN A 162 1.80 13.72 10.73
C GLN A 162 1.00 14.08 11.98
N LEU A 163 -0.25 13.60 12.09
CA LEU A 163 -1.09 13.79 13.27
C LEU A 163 -0.44 13.20 14.53
N ARG A 164 0.11 11.97 14.42
CA ARG A 164 0.78 11.31 15.57
C ARG A 164 2.03 12.07 16.04
N LYS A 165 2.70 12.75 15.14
CA LYS A 165 3.91 13.52 15.47
C LYS A 165 3.56 14.80 16.20
N ARG A 166 2.56 15.55 15.75
CA ARG A 166 2.07 16.77 16.41
C ARG A 166 1.61 16.51 17.86
N VAL A 167 0.86 15.43 18.07
CA VAL A 167 0.44 15.00 19.42
C VAL A 167 1.64 14.65 20.29
N LYS A 168 2.73 14.07 19.73
CA LYS A 168 3.97 13.80 20.50
C LYS A 168 4.78 15.07 20.79
N GLU A 169 4.67 16.10 19.95
CA GLU A 169 5.34 17.39 20.11
C GLU A 169 4.54 18.37 20.99
N GLY A 170 3.40 17.92 21.56
CA GLY A 170 2.62 18.68 22.54
C GLY A 170 1.56 19.61 21.98
N GLU A 171 1.25 19.53 20.68
CA GLU A 171 0.10 20.23 20.11
C GLU A 171 -1.20 19.54 20.48
N SER A 172 -2.17 20.29 21.01
CA SER A 172 -3.49 19.78 21.37
C SER A 172 -4.29 19.44 20.10
N ILE A 173 -5.09 18.37 20.19
CA ILE A 173 -6.01 17.99 19.10
C ILE A 173 -7.03 19.10 18.79
N ALA A 174 -7.28 20.00 19.76
CA ALA A 174 -8.17 21.14 19.60
C ALA A 174 -7.61 22.26 18.71
N ASP A 175 -6.30 22.31 18.47
CA ASP A 175 -5.62 23.33 17.67
C ASP A 175 -5.53 22.94 16.17
N ILE A 176 -6.18 21.85 15.77
CA ILE A 176 -6.11 21.27 14.41
C ILE A 176 -7.42 21.51 13.62
N GLN A 177 -8.23 22.49 14.02
CA GLN A 177 -9.41 22.90 13.29
C GLN A 177 -9.13 24.03 12.32
#